data_31b98544c6ac86db01f9e0c71584500f
#
_entry.id   31b98544c6ac86db01f9e0c71584500f
#
_cell.length_a   1.000
_cell.length_b   1.000
_cell.length_c   1.000
_cell.angle_alpha   90.00
_cell.angle_beta   90.00
_cell.angle_gamma   90.00
#
_symmetry.space_group_name_H-M   'P 1'
#
loop_
_entity.id
_entity.type
_entity.pdbx_description
1 polymer ?
#
loop_
_entity_poly.entity_id
_entity_poly.type
_entity_poly.pdbx_seq_one_letter_code
_entity_poly.pdbx_strand_id
1 'polypeptide(L)'
;HKDKVDLDIAMWKRKNKELNEYSELFLFGYFAMNMIEFRNVMLNRLHRNKIGYVISRMLFKPLESLYINMPPEKIGGGLYFLHGFSTIVAAKEIGNNCSINQQVTIGYNGKDAPVIGNDVTITVGSIVIGNVVINDGAVIGAGSVVKHDVEAGDIVAGVPATSIKKK
;
A
#
# COMPACT_ATOMS: atom_id res chain seq x y z
N HIS A 1 12.33 3.00 11.97
CA HIS A 1 11.39 3.62 10.99
C HIS A 1 12.08 4.37 9.85
N LYS A 2 13.34 4.85 10.03
CA LYS A 2 14.08 5.56 8.97
C LYS A 2 14.20 4.68 7.72
N ASP A 3 14.62 3.44 7.87
CA ASP A 3 14.77 2.48 6.77
C ASP A 3 13.48 2.27 5.95
N LYS A 4 12.31 2.31 6.60
CA LYS A 4 11.02 2.20 5.90
C LYS A 4 10.70 3.46 5.10
N VAL A 5 11.02 4.64 5.63
CA VAL A 5 10.82 5.92 4.91
C VAL A 5 11.74 5.99 3.70
N ASP A 6 12.98 5.55 3.82
CA ASP A 6 13.95 5.51 2.71
C ASP A 6 13.43 4.57 1.60
N LEU A 7 12.88 3.42 1.96
CA LEU A 7 12.22 2.51 1.01
C LEU A 7 10.95 3.12 0.38
N ASP A 8 10.14 3.87 1.16
CA ASP A 8 8.98 4.57 0.63
C ASP A 8 9.42 5.59 -0.43
N ILE A 9 10.42 6.44 -0.14
CA ILE A 9 10.96 7.42 -1.08
C ILE A 9 11.48 6.71 -2.34
N ALA A 10 12.26 5.64 -2.18
CA ALA A 10 12.83 4.88 -3.30
C ALA A 10 11.73 4.28 -4.20
N MET A 11 10.65 3.74 -3.60
CA MET A 11 9.53 3.19 -4.35
C MET A 11 8.78 4.28 -5.12
N TRP A 12 8.48 5.41 -4.48
CA TRP A 12 7.80 6.53 -5.11
C TRP A 12 8.64 7.15 -6.22
N LYS A 13 9.96 7.26 -6.03
CA LYS A 13 10.92 7.65 -7.06
C LYS A 13 10.88 6.70 -8.26
N ARG A 14 10.93 5.39 -8.04
CA ARG A 14 10.87 4.37 -9.09
C ARG A 14 9.59 4.47 -9.94
N LYS A 15 8.47 4.87 -9.33
CA LYS A 15 7.18 5.07 -10.02
C LYS A 15 7.09 6.41 -10.76
N ASN A 16 7.98 7.37 -10.44
CA ASN A 16 8.04 8.71 -11.04
C ASN A 16 9.44 8.92 -11.65
N LYS A 17 9.71 8.24 -12.75
CA LYS A 17 11.06 8.14 -13.36
C LYS A 17 11.68 9.49 -13.73
N GLU A 18 10.87 10.49 -14.03
CA GLU A 18 11.30 11.86 -14.32
C GLU A 18 11.99 12.53 -13.13
N LEU A 19 11.84 11.98 -11.93
CA LEU A 19 12.43 12.50 -10.70
C LEU A 19 13.72 11.78 -10.27
N ASN A 20 14.27 10.90 -11.12
CA ASN A 20 15.41 10.04 -10.77
C ASN A 20 16.71 10.79 -10.44
N GLU A 21 16.89 12.03 -10.88
CA GLU A 21 18.10 12.82 -10.68
C GLU A 21 18.12 13.58 -9.35
N TYR A 22 16.99 13.63 -8.63
CA TYR A 22 16.88 14.42 -7.39
C TYR A 22 17.31 13.62 -6.16
N SER A 23 17.84 14.35 -5.16
CA SER A 23 18.22 13.78 -3.86
C SER A 23 17.00 13.31 -3.06
N GLU A 24 17.19 12.34 -2.16
CA GLU A 24 16.10 11.79 -1.33
C GLU A 24 15.44 12.87 -0.45
N LEU A 25 16.21 13.80 0.11
CA LEU A 25 15.67 14.89 0.90
C LEU A 25 14.75 15.81 0.09
N PHE A 26 15.17 16.14 -1.14
CA PHE A 26 14.33 16.91 -2.07
C PHE A 26 13.05 16.13 -2.42
N LEU A 27 13.18 14.84 -2.73
CA LEU A 27 12.06 13.99 -3.10
C LEU A 27 11.06 13.82 -1.98
N PHE A 28 11.51 13.67 -0.72
CA PHE A 28 10.61 13.64 0.43
C PHE A 28 9.74 14.89 0.49
N GLY A 29 10.36 16.08 0.39
CA GLY A 29 9.62 17.36 0.37
C GLY A 29 8.67 17.45 -0.83
N TYR A 30 9.15 17.10 -2.03
CA TYR A 30 8.37 17.12 -3.25
C TYR A 30 7.12 16.22 -3.15
N PHE A 31 7.28 14.97 -2.71
CA PHE A 31 6.16 14.03 -2.55
C PHE A 31 5.18 14.49 -1.47
N ALA A 32 5.66 15.00 -0.34
CA ALA A 32 4.81 15.55 0.71
C ALA A 32 3.97 16.75 0.22
N MET A 33 4.52 17.57 -0.68
CA MET A 33 3.83 18.75 -1.22
C MET A 33 2.90 18.43 -2.39
N ASN A 34 3.26 17.47 -3.24
CA ASN A 34 2.59 17.27 -4.52
C ASN A 34 1.80 15.95 -4.62
N MET A 35 2.09 14.94 -3.77
CA MET A 35 1.48 13.62 -3.83
C MET A 35 0.63 13.35 -2.58
N ILE A 36 -0.68 13.49 -2.74
CA ILE A 36 -1.60 13.43 -1.60
C ILE A 36 -1.60 12.06 -0.92
N GLU A 37 -1.42 10.98 -1.66
CA GLU A 37 -1.35 9.62 -1.14
C GLU A 37 -0.05 9.39 -0.33
N PHE A 38 1.06 10.01 -0.75
CA PHE A 38 2.31 9.95 0.02
C PHE A 38 2.13 10.55 1.42
N ARG A 39 1.29 11.56 1.58
CA ARG A 39 0.97 12.16 2.89
C ARG A 39 0.32 11.14 3.83
N ASN A 40 -0.56 10.26 3.32
CA ASN A 40 -1.16 9.18 4.12
C ASN A 40 -0.10 8.19 4.59
N VAL A 41 0.85 7.80 3.72
CA VAL A 41 1.98 6.94 4.11
C VAL A 41 2.84 7.61 5.16
N MET A 42 3.25 8.86 4.94
CA MET A 42 4.04 9.65 5.89
C MET A 42 3.36 9.77 7.26
N LEU A 43 2.06 10.08 7.29
CA LEU A 43 1.29 10.17 8.54
C LEU A 43 1.20 8.83 9.26
N ASN A 44 1.05 7.72 8.53
CA ASN A 44 1.12 6.39 9.12
C ASN A 44 2.49 6.14 9.77
N ARG A 45 3.60 6.48 9.11
CA ARG A 45 4.96 6.34 9.68
C ARG A 45 5.16 7.19 10.95
N LEU A 46 4.51 8.35 11.03
CA LEU A 46 4.57 9.27 12.18
C LEU A 46 3.61 8.89 13.32
N HIS A 47 2.78 7.86 13.17
CA HIS A 47 1.72 7.53 14.14
C HIS A 47 2.17 7.49 15.62
N ARG A 48 3.39 7.04 15.89
CA ARG A 48 3.96 7.02 17.26
C ARG A 48 4.51 8.37 17.73
N ASN A 49 4.90 9.24 16.82
CA ASN A 49 5.35 10.60 17.11
C ASN A 49 4.14 11.54 17.05
N LYS A 50 3.40 11.64 18.16
CA LYS A 50 2.15 12.41 18.22
C LYS A 50 2.34 13.89 17.82
N ILE A 51 3.43 14.51 18.22
CA ILE A 51 3.72 15.93 17.89
C ILE A 51 3.98 16.05 16.39
N GLY A 52 4.91 15.25 15.85
CA GLY A 52 5.19 15.22 14.41
C GLY A 52 3.96 14.88 13.56
N TYR A 53 3.12 13.95 14.02
CA TYR A 53 1.87 13.59 13.37
C TYR A 53 0.90 14.79 13.29
N VAL A 54 0.67 15.49 14.41
CA VAL A 54 -0.25 16.66 14.45
C VAL A 54 0.26 17.77 13.55
N ILE A 55 1.54 18.13 13.66
CA ILE A 55 2.15 19.18 12.82
C ILE A 55 2.04 18.81 11.34
N SER A 56 2.43 17.58 10.98
CA SER A 56 2.38 17.12 9.59
C SER A 56 0.95 17.10 9.03
N ARG A 57 -0.03 16.68 9.84
CA ARG A 57 -1.44 16.66 9.43
C ARG A 57 -2.01 18.07 9.22
N MET A 58 -1.53 19.06 9.98
CA MET A 58 -1.94 20.47 9.81
C MET A 58 -1.34 21.08 8.54
N LEU A 59 -0.07 20.76 8.23
CA LEU A 59 0.63 21.32 7.08
C LEU A 59 0.29 20.58 5.76
N PHE A 60 0.11 19.28 5.84
CA PHE A 60 -0.09 18.39 4.68
C PHE A 60 -1.35 17.57 4.86
N LYS A 61 -2.49 18.10 4.40
CA LYS A 61 -3.76 17.38 4.48
C LYS A 61 -3.68 16.06 3.70
N PRO A 62 -3.98 14.91 4.33
CA PRO A 62 -4.01 13.62 3.65
C PRO A 62 -5.23 13.49 2.74
N LEU A 63 -5.23 12.46 1.91
CA LEU A 63 -6.42 12.01 1.19
C LEU A 63 -7.38 11.34 2.18
N GLU A 64 -8.52 11.97 2.45
CA GLU A 64 -9.47 11.51 3.47
C GLU A 64 -10.15 10.19 3.11
N SER A 65 -10.27 9.89 1.83
CA SER A 65 -10.84 8.63 1.34
C SER A 65 -9.84 7.48 1.23
N LEU A 66 -8.59 7.66 1.68
CA LEU A 66 -7.58 6.61 1.82
C LEU A 66 -7.39 6.26 3.30
N TYR A 67 -7.90 5.12 3.70
CA TYR A 67 -7.85 4.63 5.07
C TYR A 67 -6.75 3.58 5.24
N ILE A 68 -5.66 3.93 5.94
CA ILE A 68 -4.63 2.97 6.38
C ILE A 68 -4.88 2.68 7.87
N ASN A 69 -5.69 1.66 8.15
CA ASN A 69 -6.07 1.26 9.51
C ASN A 69 -5.16 0.15 10.04
N MET A 70 -3.87 0.43 10.06
CA MET A 70 -2.83 -0.48 10.53
C MET A 70 -1.71 0.27 11.24
N PRO A 71 -1.09 -0.30 12.28
CA PRO A 71 0.08 0.30 12.90
C PRO A 71 1.30 0.21 11.94
N PRO A 72 2.21 1.21 11.95
CA PRO A 72 3.32 1.28 11.01
C PRO A 72 4.31 0.11 11.12
N GLU A 73 4.34 -0.58 12.25
CA GLU A 73 5.17 -1.77 12.46
C GLU A 73 4.76 -2.93 11.58
N LYS A 74 3.47 -3.03 11.29
CA LYS A 74 2.85 -4.11 10.50
C LYS A 74 2.86 -3.85 9.00
N ILE A 75 3.44 -2.72 8.58
CA ILE A 75 3.58 -2.35 7.17
C ILE A 75 5.06 -2.22 6.84
N GLY A 76 5.53 -2.97 5.86
CA GLY A 76 6.87 -2.86 5.29
C GLY A 76 7.16 -1.49 4.68
N GLY A 77 8.40 -1.24 4.28
CA GLY A 77 8.77 -0.03 3.53
C GLY A 77 8.42 -0.15 2.05
N GLY A 78 8.39 0.95 1.34
CA GLY A 78 8.07 0.97 -0.09
C GLY A 78 6.57 0.82 -0.38
N LEU A 79 5.70 1.28 0.53
CA LEU A 79 4.27 1.28 0.27
C LEU A 79 3.90 2.40 -0.72
N TYR A 80 3.29 2.01 -1.84
CA TYR A 80 2.89 2.92 -2.91
C TYR A 80 1.39 2.84 -3.17
N PHE A 81 0.76 4.00 -3.30
CA PHE A 81 -0.63 4.12 -3.74
C PHE A 81 -0.72 4.80 -5.09
N LEU A 82 -1.39 4.16 -6.04
CA LEU A 82 -1.76 4.77 -7.31
C LEU A 82 -3.20 5.25 -7.21
N HIS A 83 -3.40 6.59 -7.18
CA HIS A 83 -4.70 7.26 -7.05
C HIS A 83 -5.50 6.93 -5.78
N GLY A 84 -5.03 6.33 -4.81
CA GLY A 84 -5.51 5.86 -3.50
C GLY A 84 -6.93 6.17 -3.00
N PHE A 85 -7.79 6.88 -3.75
CA PHE A 85 -9.13 7.26 -3.30
C PHE A 85 -10.06 6.04 -3.12
N SER A 86 -10.99 6.16 -2.14
CA SER A 86 -11.94 5.10 -1.77
C SER A 86 -11.26 3.76 -1.46
N THR A 87 -10.08 3.82 -0.83
CA THR A 87 -9.25 2.65 -0.52
C THR A 87 -9.19 2.42 0.99
N ILE A 88 -9.40 1.17 1.40
CA ILE A 88 -9.31 0.73 2.80
C ILE A 88 -8.21 -0.33 2.90
N VAL A 89 -7.27 -0.11 3.81
CA VAL A 89 -6.16 -1.03 4.08
C VAL A 89 -6.16 -1.42 5.55
N ALA A 90 -6.61 -2.65 5.82
CA ALA A 90 -6.69 -3.23 7.16
C ALA A 90 -6.29 -4.72 7.10
N ALA A 91 -5.00 -4.98 6.89
CA ALA A 91 -4.42 -6.31 6.88
C ALA A 91 -3.83 -6.68 8.25
N LYS A 92 -3.50 -7.94 8.44
CA LYS A 92 -2.70 -8.42 9.58
C LYS A 92 -1.24 -7.97 9.44
N GLU A 93 -0.72 -8.02 8.23
CA GLU A 93 0.64 -7.62 7.88
C GLU A 93 0.75 -7.29 6.38
N ILE A 94 1.61 -6.34 6.01
CA ILE A 94 1.97 -6.01 4.64
C ILE A 94 3.49 -5.96 4.53
N GLY A 95 4.04 -6.68 3.58
CA GLY A 95 5.47 -6.72 3.27
C GLY A 95 6.00 -5.44 2.61
N ASN A 96 7.21 -5.53 2.10
CA ASN A 96 7.88 -4.41 1.45
C ASN A 96 7.45 -4.24 -0.01
N ASN A 97 7.60 -3.01 -0.55
CA ASN A 97 7.44 -2.68 -1.96
C ASN A 97 6.05 -2.98 -2.55
N CYS A 98 5.02 -2.96 -1.73
CA CYS A 98 3.65 -3.22 -2.19
C CYS A 98 3.06 -2.01 -2.91
N SER A 99 2.31 -2.28 -3.99
CA SER A 99 1.55 -1.28 -4.76
C SER A 99 0.06 -1.55 -4.64
N ILE A 100 -0.70 -0.53 -4.25
CA ILE A 100 -2.16 -0.62 -4.08
C ILE A 100 -2.80 0.50 -4.89
N ASN A 101 -3.76 0.15 -5.75
CA ASN A 101 -4.48 1.13 -6.54
C ASN A 101 -5.73 1.63 -5.81
N GLN A 102 -6.46 2.55 -6.46
CA GLN A 102 -7.71 3.09 -5.95
C GLN A 102 -8.83 2.03 -5.83
N GLN A 103 -9.82 2.33 -4.97
CA GLN A 103 -11.02 1.52 -4.75
C GLN A 103 -10.72 0.08 -4.26
N VAL A 104 -9.53 -0.15 -3.72
CA VAL A 104 -9.16 -1.44 -3.15
C VAL A 104 -9.68 -1.56 -1.72
N THR A 105 -10.21 -2.73 -1.37
CA THR A 105 -10.55 -3.09 0.00
C THR A 105 -9.69 -4.26 0.45
N ILE A 106 -8.82 -4.00 1.42
CA ILE A 106 -8.13 -5.05 2.19
C ILE A 106 -8.69 -4.99 3.59
N GLY A 107 -9.32 -6.08 4.06
CA GLY A 107 -10.06 -6.00 5.31
C GLY A 107 -10.33 -7.31 6.02
N TYR A 108 -10.95 -7.16 7.17
CA TYR A 108 -11.33 -8.26 8.05
C TYR A 108 -12.58 -9.00 7.57
N ASN A 109 -12.62 -10.29 7.88
CA ASN A 109 -13.85 -11.08 7.94
C ASN A 109 -13.95 -11.65 9.36
N GLY A 110 -14.76 -11.03 10.20
CA GLY A 110 -14.80 -11.33 11.62
C GLY A 110 -13.48 -10.95 12.31
N LYS A 111 -12.71 -11.94 12.77
CA LYS A 111 -11.40 -11.74 13.43
C LYS A 111 -10.21 -11.90 12.50
N ASP A 112 -10.44 -12.41 11.30
CA ASP A 112 -9.40 -12.77 10.34
C ASP A 112 -9.14 -11.64 9.36
N ALA A 113 -7.86 -11.37 9.11
CA ALA A 113 -7.39 -10.36 8.15
C ALA A 113 -6.30 -10.93 7.25
N PRO A 114 -6.17 -10.40 6.03
CA PRO A 114 -5.17 -10.87 5.09
C PRO A 114 -3.72 -10.63 5.57
N VAL A 115 -2.83 -11.52 5.13
CA VAL A 115 -1.38 -11.30 5.16
C VAL A 115 -0.93 -11.04 3.73
N ILE A 116 -0.23 -9.93 3.52
CA ILE A 116 0.28 -9.53 2.21
C ILE A 116 1.80 -9.61 2.25
N GLY A 117 2.38 -10.37 1.33
CA GLY A 117 3.83 -10.53 1.18
C GLY A 117 4.53 -9.31 0.58
N ASN A 118 5.77 -9.51 0.15
CA ASN A 118 6.58 -8.47 -0.48
C ASN A 118 6.25 -8.32 -1.97
N ASP A 119 6.51 -7.14 -2.54
CA ASP A 119 6.40 -6.86 -3.99
C ASP A 119 5.01 -7.17 -4.58
N VAL A 120 3.96 -7.23 -3.75
CA VAL A 120 2.60 -7.51 -4.16
C VAL A 120 1.98 -6.29 -4.83
N THR A 121 1.24 -6.54 -5.92
CA THR A 121 0.44 -5.50 -6.61
C THR A 121 -1.04 -5.84 -6.52
N ILE A 122 -1.82 -4.92 -5.93
CA ILE A 122 -3.29 -5.05 -5.83
C ILE A 122 -3.91 -3.94 -6.68
N THR A 123 -4.55 -4.35 -7.77
CA THR A 123 -5.04 -3.40 -8.77
C THR A 123 -6.45 -2.91 -8.46
N VAL A 124 -6.90 -1.93 -9.23
CA VAL A 124 -8.13 -1.15 -8.99
C VAL A 124 -9.37 -2.00 -8.69
N GLY A 125 -10.12 -1.58 -7.68
CA GLY A 125 -11.42 -2.16 -7.33
C GLY A 125 -11.36 -3.58 -6.76
N SER A 126 -10.18 -4.09 -6.42
CA SER A 126 -10.03 -5.45 -5.88
C SER A 126 -10.43 -5.53 -4.41
N ILE A 127 -10.94 -6.68 -4.01
CA ILE A 127 -11.35 -7.00 -2.64
C ILE A 127 -10.53 -8.19 -2.14
N VAL A 128 -9.78 -7.99 -1.05
CA VAL A 128 -8.98 -9.02 -0.37
C VAL A 128 -9.40 -9.05 1.09
N ILE A 129 -10.16 -10.04 1.50
CA ILE A 129 -10.75 -10.08 2.84
C ILE A 129 -10.64 -11.45 3.51
N GLY A 130 -10.51 -11.45 4.84
CA GLY A 130 -10.49 -12.65 5.67
C GLY A 130 -9.12 -13.31 5.76
N ASN A 131 -9.11 -14.58 6.14
CA ASN A 131 -7.88 -15.35 6.37
C ASN A 131 -7.29 -15.84 5.06
N VAL A 132 -6.64 -14.95 4.32
CA VAL A 132 -5.94 -15.27 3.07
C VAL A 132 -4.51 -14.76 3.11
N VAL A 133 -3.60 -15.50 2.48
CA VAL A 133 -2.19 -15.13 2.31
C VAL A 133 -1.95 -14.80 0.85
N ILE A 134 -1.49 -13.58 0.59
CA ILE A 134 -1.04 -13.18 -0.74
C ILE A 134 0.48 -13.21 -0.71
N ASN A 135 1.07 -14.23 -1.35
CA ASN A 135 2.50 -14.45 -1.31
C ASN A 135 3.28 -13.45 -2.19
N ASP A 136 4.60 -13.42 -2.00
CA ASP A 136 5.52 -12.44 -2.60
C ASP A 136 5.38 -12.35 -4.13
N GLY A 137 5.38 -11.12 -4.65
CA GLY A 137 5.32 -10.86 -6.08
C GLY A 137 3.98 -11.15 -6.75
N ALA A 138 2.96 -11.54 -5.99
CA ALA A 138 1.64 -11.81 -6.55
C ALA A 138 0.97 -10.54 -7.11
N VAL A 139 0.14 -10.71 -8.12
CA VAL A 139 -0.64 -9.63 -8.73
C VAL A 139 -2.13 -9.97 -8.65
N ILE A 140 -2.90 -9.09 -8.03
CA ILE A 140 -4.36 -9.19 -7.98
C ILE A 140 -4.94 -8.31 -9.08
N GLY A 141 -5.59 -8.94 -10.06
CA GLY A 141 -6.21 -8.30 -11.21
C GLY A 141 -7.37 -7.37 -10.83
N ALA A 142 -7.67 -6.39 -11.68
CA ALA A 142 -8.70 -5.37 -11.43
C ALA A 142 -10.09 -6.00 -11.17
N GLY A 143 -10.82 -5.45 -10.19
CA GLY A 143 -12.16 -5.88 -9.81
C GLY A 143 -12.25 -7.31 -9.23
N SER A 144 -11.13 -7.88 -8.82
CA SER A 144 -11.08 -9.27 -8.33
C SER A 144 -11.53 -9.39 -6.88
N VAL A 145 -12.14 -10.52 -6.53
CA VAL A 145 -12.48 -10.88 -5.16
C VAL A 145 -11.67 -12.10 -4.74
N VAL A 146 -10.67 -11.88 -3.89
CA VAL A 146 -9.76 -12.93 -3.41
C VAL A 146 -10.34 -13.59 -2.18
N LYS A 147 -10.56 -14.92 -2.26
CA LYS A 147 -11.11 -15.75 -1.19
C LYS A 147 -10.19 -16.90 -0.77
N HIS A 148 -9.08 -17.09 -1.47
CA HIS A 148 -8.12 -18.16 -1.23
C HIS A 148 -6.71 -17.58 -1.30
N ASP A 149 -5.75 -18.31 -0.74
CA ASP A 149 -4.35 -17.94 -0.82
C ASP A 149 -3.89 -17.81 -2.28
N VAL A 150 -2.97 -16.89 -2.50
CA VAL A 150 -2.37 -16.62 -3.83
C VAL A 150 -0.89 -16.96 -3.77
N GLU A 151 -0.46 -17.85 -4.67
CA GLU A 151 0.92 -18.31 -4.74
C GLU A 151 1.90 -17.18 -5.11
N ALA A 152 3.17 -17.38 -4.73
CA ALA A 152 4.21 -16.39 -5.01
C ALA A 152 4.36 -16.15 -6.53
N GLY A 153 4.39 -14.89 -6.91
CA GLY A 153 4.49 -14.44 -8.29
C GLY A 153 3.31 -14.83 -9.18
N ASP A 154 2.20 -15.31 -8.62
CA ASP A 154 1.01 -15.62 -9.42
C ASP A 154 0.22 -14.35 -9.81
N ILE A 155 -0.57 -14.46 -10.87
CA ILE A 155 -1.49 -13.42 -11.32
C ILE A 155 -2.89 -14.01 -11.25
N VAL A 156 -3.73 -13.44 -10.39
CA VAL A 156 -5.11 -13.91 -10.21
C VAL A 156 -6.11 -12.85 -10.61
N ALA A 157 -7.24 -13.27 -11.20
CA ALA A 157 -8.32 -12.35 -11.56
C ALA A 157 -9.69 -13.01 -11.47
N GLY A 158 -10.74 -12.19 -11.36
CA GLY A 158 -12.14 -12.61 -11.38
C GLY A 158 -12.83 -12.65 -10.02
N VAL A 159 -14.08 -13.13 -9.99
CA VAL A 159 -14.95 -13.25 -8.81
C VAL A 159 -15.58 -14.63 -8.77
N PRO A 160 -15.05 -15.56 -7.93
CA PRO A 160 -13.83 -15.47 -7.14
C PRO A 160 -12.57 -15.41 -8.01
N ALA A 161 -11.50 -14.81 -7.49
CA ALA A 161 -10.22 -14.70 -8.19
C ALA A 161 -9.57 -16.09 -8.35
N THR A 162 -9.10 -16.38 -9.56
CA THR A 162 -8.36 -17.61 -9.91
C THR A 162 -7.12 -17.25 -10.71
N SER A 163 -6.13 -18.14 -10.72
CA SER A 163 -4.89 -17.95 -11.48
C SER A 163 -5.19 -17.82 -13.00
N ILE A 164 -4.62 -16.79 -13.60
CA ILE A 164 -4.68 -16.54 -15.05
C ILE A 164 -3.34 -16.77 -15.75
N LYS A 165 -2.31 -17.23 -15.04
CA LYS A 165 -1.07 -17.68 -15.66
C LYS A 165 -1.38 -18.88 -16.57
N LYS A 166 -1.02 -18.75 -17.84
CA LYS A 166 -1.00 -19.93 -18.73
C LYS A 166 0.01 -20.93 -18.16
N LYS A 167 -0.45 -22.14 -17.89
CA LYS A 167 0.44 -23.28 -17.59
C LYS A 167 1.34 -23.56 -18.76
#